data_a8293a8b48f98b7b2e95e3183e7a08cc
#
_entry.id   a8293a8b48f98b7b2e95e3183e7a08cc
#
_cell.length_a   1.000
_cell.length_b   1.000
_cell.length_c   1.000
_cell.angle_alpha   90.00
_cell.angle_beta   90.00
_cell.angle_gamma   90.00
#
_symmetry.space_group_name_H-M   'P 1'
#
loop_
_entity.id
_entity.type
_entity.pdbx_description
1 polymer ?
#
loop_
_entity_poly.entity_id
_entity_poly.type
_entity_poly.pdbx_seq_one_letter_code
_entity_poly.pdbx_strand_id
1 'polypeptide(L)'
;MISENKGLFTLDTRNTTYSFMVLPTGQLEHLYYGKKIAIAGHGEALSHKQTTPVGNTVSYSDENVSFSLEAARLEMSSYGKGDIREPFLEIVHADGSFTSDFLYDCFEIKNGRDELTTLPCSYGSEAEVSQLKLVLKDKNYGLTLELYYYVYENCDVIG
;
A
#
# COMPACT_ATOMS: atom_id res chain seq x y z
N MET A 1 -12.59 -10.39 6.17
CA MET A 1 -13.22 -9.05 6.49
C MET A 1 -12.18 -7.96 6.32
N ILE A 2 -12.55 -6.83 5.71
CA ILE A 2 -11.66 -5.67 5.55
C ILE A 2 -12.09 -4.59 6.53
N SER A 3 -11.14 -3.98 7.22
CA SER A 3 -11.39 -2.85 8.12
C SER A 3 -10.33 -1.76 7.94
N GLU A 4 -10.73 -0.52 8.20
CA GLU A 4 -9.86 0.65 8.23
C GLU A 4 -10.04 1.40 9.54
N ASN A 5 -8.95 1.87 10.12
CA ASN A 5 -8.95 2.69 11.32
C ASN A 5 -7.79 3.70 11.28
N LYS A 6 -8.11 4.95 10.96
CA LYS A 6 -7.16 6.09 10.89
C LYS A 6 -5.90 5.78 10.08
N GLY A 7 -6.10 5.25 8.87
CA GLY A 7 -5.03 4.90 7.96
C GLY A 7 -4.42 3.52 8.16
N LEU A 8 -4.83 2.76 9.18
CA LEU A 8 -4.49 1.35 9.32
C LEU A 8 -5.51 0.49 8.57
N PHE A 9 -5.07 -0.26 7.59
CA PHE A 9 -5.84 -1.24 6.85
C PHE A 9 -5.54 -2.65 7.35
N THR A 10 -6.59 -3.41 7.63
CA THR A 10 -6.49 -4.81 8.06
C THR A 10 -7.41 -5.66 7.19
N LEU A 11 -6.81 -6.61 6.50
CA LEU A 11 -7.45 -7.57 5.62
C LEU A 11 -7.40 -8.95 6.28
N ASP A 12 -8.52 -9.36 6.83
CA ASP A 12 -8.66 -10.60 7.59
C ASP A 12 -9.39 -11.66 6.77
N THR A 13 -8.76 -12.81 6.63
CA THR A 13 -9.41 -14.05 6.25
C THR A 13 -9.84 -14.83 7.51
N ARG A 14 -10.17 -16.10 7.35
CA ARG A 14 -10.51 -16.98 8.48
C ARG A 14 -9.33 -17.15 9.42
N ASN A 15 -8.12 -17.40 8.88
CA ASN A 15 -6.94 -17.78 9.65
C ASN A 15 -5.75 -16.84 9.46
N THR A 16 -5.82 -15.87 8.55
CA THR A 16 -4.70 -14.96 8.25
C THR A 16 -5.09 -13.50 8.39
N THR A 17 -4.11 -12.68 8.70
CA THR A 17 -4.19 -11.21 8.69
C THR A 17 -3.12 -10.66 7.76
N TYR A 18 -3.51 -9.76 6.87
CA TYR A 18 -2.63 -8.89 6.11
C TYR A 18 -2.89 -7.46 6.52
N SER A 19 -1.84 -6.67 6.78
CA SER A 19 -2.04 -5.31 7.27
C SER A 19 -0.95 -4.36 6.79
N PHE A 20 -1.37 -3.15 6.47
CA PHE A 20 -0.51 -2.03 6.11
C PHE A 20 -1.11 -0.71 6.62
N MET A 21 -0.32 0.33 6.64
CA MET A 21 -0.76 1.65 7.11
C MET A 21 -0.33 2.77 6.16
N VAL A 22 -1.05 3.88 6.23
CA VAL A 22 -0.64 5.14 5.60
C VAL A 22 0.36 5.84 6.51
N LEU A 23 1.55 6.08 6.00
CA LEU A 23 2.57 6.87 6.70
C LEU A 23 2.20 8.35 6.74
N PRO A 24 2.74 9.13 7.69
CA PRO A 24 2.54 10.60 7.72
C PRO A 24 2.96 11.30 6.42
N THR A 25 3.89 10.71 5.67
CA THR A 25 4.36 11.19 4.38
C THR A 25 3.47 10.79 3.20
N GLY A 26 2.46 9.95 3.45
CA GLY A 26 1.44 9.54 2.48
C GLY A 26 1.70 8.22 1.76
N GLN A 27 2.87 7.60 1.93
CA GLN A 27 3.12 6.27 1.39
C GLN A 27 2.42 5.19 2.21
N LEU A 28 2.31 3.99 1.62
CA LEU A 28 1.76 2.81 2.28
C LEU A 28 2.90 1.95 2.82
N GLU A 29 2.91 1.68 4.13
CA GLU A 29 3.88 0.79 4.77
C GLU A 29 3.25 -0.55 5.09
N HIS A 30 3.86 -1.64 4.61
CA HIS A 30 3.51 -3.01 5.00
C HIS A 30 3.84 -3.26 6.46
N LEU A 31 2.88 -3.78 7.23
CA LEU A 31 3.04 -4.06 8.65
C LEU A 31 3.16 -5.54 8.97
N TYR A 32 2.26 -6.35 8.43
CA TYR A 32 2.15 -7.75 8.83
C TYR A 32 1.46 -8.60 7.77
N TYR A 33 1.95 -9.81 7.57
CA TYR A 33 1.24 -10.91 6.93
C TYR A 33 1.54 -12.22 7.63
N GLY A 34 0.50 -12.93 8.04
CA GLY A 34 0.68 -14.22 8.71
C GLY A 34 -0.60 -14.74 9.36
N LYS A 35 -0.43 -15.57 10.39
CA LYS A 35 -1.55 -16.10 11.17
C LYS A 35 -2.38 -14.97 11.75
N LYS A 36 -3.70 -15.17 11.81
CA LYS A 36 -4.64 -14.17 12.29
C LYS A 36 -4.27 -13.60 13.65
N ILE A 37 -4.18 -12.27 13.73
CA ILE A 37 -3.88 -11.52 14.95
C ILE A 37 -4.85 -10.34 15.08
N ALA A 38 -5.01 -9.86 16.31
CA ALA A 38 -5.67 -8.58 16.55
C ALA A 38 -4.58 -7.50 16.67
N ILE A 39 -4.65 -6.49 15.80
CA ILE A 39 -3.72 -5.36 15.83
C ILE A 39 -4.32 -4.27 16.71
N ALA A 40 -3.62 -3.92 17.81
CA ALA A 40 -4.05 -2.86 18.71
C ALA A 40 -3.60 -1.48 18.21
N GLY A 41 -4.39 -0.47 18.57
CA GLY A 41 -4.08 0.92 18.21
C GLY A 41 -4.20 1.18 16.70
N HIS A 42 -3.19 1.85 16.16
CA HIS A 42 -3.09 2.18 14.73
C HIS A 42 -1.93 1.45 14.05
N GLY A 43 -1.48 0.33 14.60
CA GLY A 43 -0.39 -0.47 14.03
C GLY A 43 1.02 0.03 14.34
N GLU A 44 1.19 1.07 15.16
CA GLU A 44 2.51 1.66 15.43
C GLU A 44 3.49 0.67 16.06
N ALA A 45 3.00 -0.35 16.76
CA ALA A 45 3.86 -1.40 17.31
C ALA A 45 4.55 -2.26 16.23
N LEU A 46 3.93 -2.36 15.05
CA LEU A 46 4.40 -3.13 13.91
C LEU A 46 5.14 -2.28 12.87
N SER A 47 4.99 -0.95 12.91
CA SER A 47 5.63 -0.04 11.97
C SER A 47 7.15 -0.05 12.11
N HIS A 48 7.84 0.26 11.01
CA HIS A 48 9.29 0.45 11.02
C HIS A 48 9.65 1.73 11.77
N LYS A 49 10.54 1.63 12.74
CA LYS A 49 10.91 2.75 13.63
C LYS A 49 12.32 3.26 13.43
N GLN A 50 13.01 2.79 12.41
CA GLN A 50 14.37 3.22 12.14
C GLN A 50 14.35 4.59 11.47
N THR A 51 15.01 5.56 12.09
CA THR A 51 15.34 6.83 11.43
C THR A 51 16.64 6.68 10.65
N THR A 52 16.70 7.31 9.50
CA THR A 52 17.89 7.29 8.66
C THR A 52 18.73 8.52 8.98
N PRO A 53 20.01 8.38 9.38
CA PRO A 53 20.89 9.52 9.60
C PRO A 53 21.06 10.34 8.31
N VAL A 54 21.01 11.66 8.44
CA VAL A 54 21.25 12.58 7.33
C VAL A 54 22.63 12.34 6.73
N GLY A 55 22.70 12.22 5.42
CA GLY A 55 23.95 12.03 4.66
C GLY A 55 24.31 10.57 4.36
N ASN A 56 23.59 9.58 4.91
CA ASN A 56 23.84 8.16 4.61
C ASN A 56 22.93 7.63 3.48
N THR A 57 21.78 8.26 3.29
CA THR A 57 20.76 7.87 2.31
C THR A 57 20.12 9.13 1.71
N VAL A 58 19.33 8.96 0.68
CA VAL A 58 18.54 10.04 0.12
C VAL A 58 17.34 10.30 1.03
N SER A 59 17.26 11.51 1.58
CA SER A 59 16.10 11.97 2.34
C SER A 59 14.88 12.09 1.42
N TYR A 60 13.70 11.72 1.93
CA TYR A 60 12.46 11.79 1.15
C TYR A 60 12.13 13.23 0.72
N SER A 61 12.26 14.18 1.63
CA SER A 61 12.07 15.63 1.36
C SER A 61 12.85 16.47 2.36
N ASP A 62 12.96 17.76 2.10
CA ASP A 62 13.60 18.72 3.01
C ASP A 62 12.89 18.82 4.37
N GLU A 63 11.58 18.53 4.41
CA GLU A 63 10.79 18.52 5.64
C GLU A 63 10.94 17.20 6.41
N ASN A 64 11.31 16.12 5.71
CA ASN A 64 11.42 14.77 6.27
C ASN A 64 12.83 14.20 6.07
N VAL A 65 13.83 14.93 6.53
CA VAL A 65 15.26 14.62 6.31
C VAL A 65 15.74 13.32 6.96
N SER A 66 15.04 12.84 7.98
CA SER A 66 15.35 11.58 8.67
C SER A 66 14.56 10.37 8.12
N PHE A 67 13.77 10.57 7.07
CA PHE A 67 12.99 9.52 6.43
C PHE A 67 13.54 9.25 5.02
N SER A 68 13.75 7.98 4.72
CA SER A 68 14.16 7.50 3.39
C SER A 68 13.22 6.38 2.96
N LEU A 69 12.79 6.42 1.70
CA LEU A 69 11.90 5.39 1.15
C LEU A 69 12.58 4.02 1.12
N GLU A 70 13.89 3.95 0.88
CA GLU A 70 14.62 2.68 0.87
C GLU A 70 14.61 1.95 2.22
N ALA A 71 14.47 2.69 3.33
CA ALA A 71 14.41 2.13 4.67
C ALA A 71 13.00 1.67 5.07
N ALA A 72 11.96 2.17 4.42
CA ALA A 72 10.57 1.80 4.71
C ALA A 72 10.19 0.47 4.04
N ARG A 73 9.30 -0.29 4.65
CA ARG A 73 8.71 -1.49 4.06
C ARG A 73 7.50 -1.11 3.23
N LEU A 74 7.74 -0.48 2.08
CA LEU A 74 6.66 0.02 1.24
C LEU A 74 5.79 -1.12 0.72
N GLU A 75 4.49 -0.93 0.78
CA GLU A 75 3.48 -1.80 0.16
C GLU A 75 3.60 -1.76 -1.37
N MET A 76 3.90 -0.60 -1.90
CA MET A 76 4.12 -0.34 -3.30
C MET A 76 5.29 0.63 -3.46
N SER A 77 6.31 0.23 -4.20
CA SER A 77 7.45 1.09 -4.54
C SER A 77 7.28 1.69 -5.92
N SER A 78 7.68 2.94 -6.09
CA SER A 78 7.82 3.60 -7.38
C SER A 78 9.27 3.96 -7.65
N TYR A 79 9.63 4.17 -8.91
CA TYR A 79 10.97 4.58 -9.27
C TYR A 79 11.23 6.03 -8.87
N GLY A 80 12.41 6.29 -8.33
CA GLY A 80 12.84 7.62 -7.92
C GLY A 80 12.64 7.91 -6.43
N LYS A 81 12.81 9.14 -6.03
CA LYS A 81 12.70 9.63 -4.64
C LYS A 81 13.62 8.92 -3.64
N GLY A 82 14.73 8.33 -4.12
CA GLY A 82 15.73 7.65 -3.30
C GLY A 82 15.42 6.18 -2.96
N ASP A 83 14.34 5.62 -3.45
CA ASP A 83 14.11 4.18 -3.37
C ASP A 83 14.96 3.46 -4.42
N ILE A 84 15.83 2.56 -3.98
CA ILE A 84 16.75 1.81 -4.85
C ILE A 84 16.25 0.40 -5.20
N ARG A 85 15.09 0.01 -4.67
CA ARG A 85 14.50 -1.30 -4.93
C ARG A 85 13.88 -1.36 -6.32
N GLU A 86 13.70 -2.58 -6.81
CA GLU A 86 12.90 -2.83 -8.01
C GLU A 86 11.51 -2.23 -7.83
N PRO A 87 11.06 -1.33 -8.73
CA PRO A 87 9.77 -0.69 -8.58
C PRO A 87 8.63 -1.68 -8.85
N PHE A 88 7.54 -1.54 -8.12
CA PHE A 88 6.28 -2.22 -8.42
C PHE A 88 5.69 -1.75 -9.75
N LEU A 89 5.90 -0.49 -10.06
CA LEU A 89 5.38 0.18 -11.25
C LEU A 89 6.47 1.08 -11.86
N GLU A 90 6.71 0.91 -13.15
CA GLU A 90 7.62 1.74 -13.93
C GLU A 90 6.82 2.59 -14.94
N ILE A 91 7.02 3.90 -14.90
CA ILE A 91 6.35 4.85 -15.78
C ILE A 91 7.40 5.74 -16.45
N VAL A 92 7.30 5.87 -17.77
CA VAL A 92 8.06 6.87 -18.52
C VAL A 92 7.15 8.06 -18.77
N HIS A 93 7.45 9.19 -18.14
CA HIS A 93 6.70 10.43 -18.30
C HIS A 93 7.03 11.12 -19.65
N ALA A 94 6.19 12.03 -20.11
CA ALA A 94 6.34 12.70 -21.40
C ALA A 94 7.63 13.55 -21.50
N ASP A 95 8.19 13.97 -20.38
CA ASP A 95 9.48 14.69 -20.31
C ASP A 95 10.70 13.76 -20.23
N GLY A 96 10.49 12.44 -20.29
CA GLY A 96 11.53 11.42 -20.18
C GLY A 96 11.91 11.04 -18.75
N SER A 97 11.29 11.63 -17.73
CA SER A 97 11.47 11.24 -16.32
C SER A 97 10.84 9.88 -16.04
N PHE A 98 11.45 9.13 -15.10
CA PHE A 98 10.90 7.88 -14.55
C PHE A 98 10.41 8.07 -13.11
N THR A 99 10.64 9.23 -12.51
CA THR A 99 10.33 9.48 -11.10
C THR A 99 8.85 9.66 -10.90
N SER A 100 8.27 8.85 -10.04
CA SER A 100 6.87 8.95 -9.61
C SER A 100 6.78 8.93 -8.10
N ASP A 101 5.79 9.65 -7.54
CA ASP A 101 5.56 9.73 -6.09
C ASP A 101 4.07 9.60 -5.80
N PHE A 102 3.61 8.35 -5.73
CA PHE A 102 2.21 8.02 -5.49
C PHE A 102 1.90 8.07 -4.00
N LEU A 103 1.08 9.02 -3.60
CA LEU A 103 0.65 9.22 -2.22
C LEU A 103 -0.82 8.84 -2.06
N TYR A 104 -1.16 8.27 -0.93
CA TYR A 104 -2.53 7.92 -0.58
C TYR A 104 -3.47 9.13 -0.67
N ASP A 105 -4.64 8.92 -1.27
CA ASP A 105 -5.71 9.91 -1.42
C ASP A 105 -6.98 9.45 -0.70
N CYS A 106 -7.55 8.32 -1.12
CA CYS A 106 -8.77 7.77 -0.55
C CYS A 106 -8.88 6.26 -0.73
N PHE A 107 -9.93 5.67 -0.14
CA PHE A 107 -10.23 4.25 -0.26
C PHE A 107 -11.73 4.01 -0.42
N GLU A 108 -12.06 2.80 -0.88
CA GLU A 108 -13.41 2.25 -0.90
C GLU A 108 -13.37 0.78 -0.49
N ILE A 109 -14.28 0.38 0.39
CA ILE A 109 -14.48 -1.02 0.79
C ILE A 109 -15.88 -1.45 0.39
N LYS A 110 -15.98 -2.60 -0.27
CA LYS A 110 -17.29 -3.17 -0.63
C LYS A 110 -17.29 -4.71 -0.55
N ASN A 111 -18.47 -5.28 -0.47
CA ASN A 111 -18.69 -6.71 -0.70
C ASN A 111 -18.72 -6.97 -2.21
N GLY A 112 -18.27 -8.14 -2.62
CA GLY A 112 -18.08 -8.45 -4.02
C GLY A 112 -16.77 -7.89 -4.57
N ARG A 113 -16.65 -7.85 -5.87
CA ARG A 113 -15.45 -7.36 -6.58
C ARG A 113 -15.86 -6.65 -7.86
N ASP A 114 -15.00 -5.74 -8.32
CA ASP A 114 -15.08 -5.19 -9.66
C ASP A 114 -14.51 -6.20 -10.67
N GLU A 115 -15.16 -6.32 -11.82
CA GLU A 115 -14.64 -7.11 -12.92
C GLU A 115 -13.61 -6.28 -13.71
N LEU A 116 -12.39 -6.79 -13.76
CA LEU A 116 -11.35 -6.25 -14.63
C LEU A 116 -11.40 -7.02 -15.95
N THR A 117 -12.22 -6.54 -16.89
CA THR A 117 -12.56 -7.27 -18.14
C THR A 117 -11.37 -7.61 -19.03
N THR A 118 -10.23 -6.94 -18.85
CA THR A 118 -9.03 -7.11 -19.67
C THR A 118 -7.93 -7.95 -19.01
N LEU A 119 -8.12 -8.35 -17.75
CA LEU A 119 -7.13 -9.07 -16.96
C LEU A 119 -7.68 -10.42 -16.47
N PRO A 120 -6.81 -11.42 -16.31
CA PRO A 120 -7.19 -12.64 -15.59
C PRO A 120 -7.69 -12.30 -14.20
N CYS A 121 -8.78 -12.91 -13.79
CA CYS A 121 -9.38 -12.64 -12.49
C CYS A 121 -9.81 -13.93 -11.80
N SER A 122 -9.79 -13.93 -10.46
CA SER A 122 -10.44 -14.95 -9.65
C SER A 122 -11.93 -14.68 -9.57
N TYR A 123 -12.71 -15.72 -9.28
CA TYR A 123 -14.16 -15.64 -9.16
C TYR A 123 -14.58 -15.71 -7.69
N GLY A 124 -15.72 -15.10 -7.36
CA GLY A 124 -16.35 -15.15 -6.05
C GLY A 124 -17.64 -14.35 -6.05
N SER A 125 -18.65 -14.84 -5.35
CA SER A 125 -19.88 -14.09 -5.11
C SER A 125 -19.68 -12.96 -4.10
N GLU A 126 -20.63 -12.04 -4.02
CA GLU A 126 -20.62 -10.94 -3.02
C GLU A 126 -20.53 -11.46 -1.56
N ALA A 127 -20.97 -12.69 -1.31
CA ALA A 127 -20.88 -13.33 0.01
C ALA A 127 -19.52 -13.96 0.31
N GLU A 128 -18.67 -14.15 -0.70
CA GLU A 128 -17.40 -14.88 -0.58
C GLU A 128 -16.17 -13.97 -0.65
N VAL A 129 -16.31 -12.80 -1.25
CA VAL A 129 -15.19 -11.88 -1.46
C VAL A 129 -15.53 -10.46 -1.00
N SER A 130 -14.57 -9.81 -0.38
CA SER A 130 -14.60 -8.37 -0.09
C SER A 130 -13.47 -7.69 -0.86
N GLN A 131 -13.73 -6.48 -1.35
CA GLN A 131 -12.78 -5.67 -2.09
C GLN A 131 -12.39 -4.43 -1.30
N LEU A 132 -11.10 -4.14 -1.27
CA LEU A 132 -10.56 -2.83 -0.94
C LEU A 132 -9.96 -2.22 -2.21
N LYS A 133 -10.41 -1.02 -2.55
CA LYS A 133 -9.81 -0.17 -3.56
C LYS A 133 -9.10 0.98 -2.86
N LEU A 134 -7.83 1.17 -3.15
CA LEU A 134 -7.04 2.32 -2.73
C LEU A 134 -6.76 3.21 -3.93
N VAL A 135 -6.87 4.49 -3.74
CA VAL A 135 -6.53 5.50 -4.74
C VAL A 135 -5.30 6.25 -4.26
N LEU A 136 -4.25 6.25 -5.08
CA LEU A 136 -3.04 7.02 -4.87
C LEU A 136 -2.86 8.03 -5.99
N LYS A 137 -2.30 9.17 -5.68
CA LYS A 137 -2.07 10.26 -6.64
C LYS A 137 -0.61 10.67 -6.69
N ASP A 138 -0.08 10.77 -7.89
CA ASP A 138 1.18 11.48 -8.15
C ASP A 138 0.89 12.96 -8.36
N LYS A 139 1.40 13.79 -7.46
CA LYS A 139 1.18 15.25 -7.51
C LYS A 139 1.93 15.94 -8.64
N ASN A 140 3.06 15.37 -9.10
CA ASN A 140 3.93 16.00 -10.07
C ASN A 140 3.36 15.88 -11.50
N TYR A 141 2.81 14.70 -11.82
CA TYR A 141 2.33 14.38 -13.16
C TYR A 141 0.81 14.23 -13.26
N GLY A 142 0.09 14.39 -12.13
CA GLY A 142 -1.36 14.28 -12.10
C GLY A 142 -1.89 12.87 -12.40
N LEU A 143 -1.06 11.84 -12.21
CA LEU A 143 -1.45 10.46 -12.42
C LEU A 143 -2.20 9.92 -11.20
N THR A 144 -3.13 9.02 -11.48
CA THR A 144 -3.86 8.26 -10.46
C THR A 144 -3.53 6.79 -10.61
N LEU A 145 -3.21 6.14 -9.49
CA LEU A 145 -3.00 4.70 -9.38
C LEU A 145 -4.08 4.11 -8.47
N GLU A 146 -4.76 3.08 -8.96
CA GLU A 146 -5.74 2.33 -8.20
C GLU A 146 -5.18 0.95 -7.86
N LEU A 147 -5.09 0.65 -6.57
CA LEU A 147 -4.72 -0.66 -6.06
C LEU A 147 -5.96 -1.40 -5.58
N TYR A 148 -6.13 -2.63 -6.04
CA TYR A 148 -7.26 -3.49 -5.67
C TYR A 148 -6.76 -4.67 -4.86
N TYR A 149 -7.36 -4.87 -3.68
CA TYR A 149 -7.17 -6.05 -2.85
C TYR A 149 -8.47 -6.83 -2.75
N TYR A 150 -8.38 -8.13 -2.95
CA TYR A 150 -9.52 -9.05 -2.86
C TYR A 150 -9.30 -10.03 -1.72
N VAL A 151 -10.23 -10.07 -0.77
CA VAL A 151 -10.15 -10.93 0.41
C VAL A 151 -11.20 -12.04 0.29
N TYR A 152 -10.73 -13.26 0.14
CA TYR A 152 -11.55 -14.48 0.13
C TYR A 152 -11.51 -15.11 1.52
N GLU A 153 -12.46 -14.73 2.36
CA GLU A 153 -12.43 -15.01 3.80
C GLU A 153 -12.32 -16.51 4.10
N ASN A 154 -13.09 -17.34 3.40
CA ASN A 154 -13.17 -18.77 3.67
C ASN A 154 -12.03 -19.62 3.08
N CYS A 155 -11.25 -19.04 2.18
CA CYS A 155 -10.16 -19.72 1.47
C CYS A 155 -8.78 -19.31 1.97
N ASP A 156 -8.69 -18.36 2.92
CA ASP A 156 -7.44 -17.78 3.40
C ASP A 156 -6.57 -17.17 2.26
N VAL A 157 -7.23 -16.60 1.25
CA VAL A 157 -6.60 -15.99 0.08
C VAL A 157 -6.83 -14.47 0.11
N ILE A 158 -5.75 -13.74 -0.11
CA ILE A 158 -5.74 -12.29 -0.35
C ILE A 158 -4.98 -12.07 -1.66
N GLY A 159 -5.63 -11.42 -2.63
CA GLY A 159 -5.08 -11.15 -3.95
C GLY A 159 -5.16 -9.68 -4.29
#